data_9aa2c936ade3c80dbe633f169be60cb5
#
_entry.id   9aa2c936ade3c80dbe633f169be60cb5
#
_cell.length_a   1.000
_cell.length_b   1.000
_cell.length_c   1.000
_cell.angle_alpha   90.00
_cell.angle_beta   90.00
_cell.angle_gamma   90.00
#
_symmetry.space_group_name_H-M   'P 1'
#
loop_
_entity.id
_entity.type
_entity.pdbx_description
1 polymer ?
#
loop_
_entity_poly.entity_id
_entity_poly.type
_entity_poly.pdbx_seq_one_letter_code
_entity_poly.pdbx_strand_id
1 'polypeptide(L)' 'MKYRIKVQINVNGDKTYYPQYKKFLFWNDFIREVIDLQYIYTDKKLNSISFYNLDYAKNFIAKKKAYSNYTCKYLKM' A
#
# COMPACT_ATOMS: atom_id res chain seq x y z
N MET A 1 -4.77 9.33 10.83
CA MET A 1 -3.61 8.62 10.26
C MET A 1 -2.98 9.49 9.19
N LYS A 2 -1.67 9.59 9.19
CA LYS A 2 -0.94 10.39 8.18
C LYS A 2 -0.49 9.50 7.04
N TYR A 3 -0.49 10.07 5.83
CA TYR A 3 -0.07 9.38 4.61
C TYR A 3 0.97 10.21 3.87
N ARG A 4 1.82 9.52 3.13
CA ARG A 4 2.76 10.16 2.22
C ARG A 4 3.06 9.24 1.04
N ILE A 5 3.75 9.77 0.02
CA ILE A 5 4.22 8.99 -1.11
C ILE A 5 5.74 9.06 -1.14
N LYS A 6 6.40 7.90 -1.03
CA LYS A 6 7.84 7.81 -1.21
C LYS A 6 8.15 7.65 -2.70
N VAL A 7 9.01 8.51 -3.24
CA VAL A 7 9.44 8.43 -4.64
C VAL A 7 10.82 7.81 -4.68
N GLN A 8 10.94 6.70 -5.40
CA GLN A 8 12.22 6.06 -5.64
C GLN A 8 12.60 6.27 -7.09
N ILE A 9 13.80 6.80 -7.32
CA ILE A 9 14.32 7.07 -8.65
C ILE A 9 15.51 6.14 -8.89
N ASN A 10 15.43 5.31 -9.93
CA ASN A 10 16.52 4.40 -10.26
C ASN A 10 17.63 5.11 -11.09
N VAL A 11 18.69 4.37 -11.41
CA VAL A 11 19.83 4.91 -12.14
C VAL A 11 19.48 5.38 -13.56
N ASN A 12 18.39 4.87 -14.12
CA ASN A 12 17.89 5.26 -15.44
C ASN A 12 16.95 6.47 -15.39
N GLY A 13 16.66 6.99 -14.19
CA GLY A 13 15.74 8.10 -14.00
C GLY A 13 14.27 7.70 -13.89
N ASP A 14 13.95 6.41 -13.90
CA ASP A 14 12.60 5.93 -13.74
C ASP A 14 12.13 6.10 -12.29
N LYS A 15 10.90 6.59 -12.14
CA LYS A 15 10.32 6.85 -10.83
C LYS A 15 9.31 5.79 -10.46
N THR A 16 9.38 5.33 -9.22
CA THR A 16 8.40 4.42 -8.63
C THR A 16 7.83 5.08 -7.38
N TYR A 17 6.52 5.05 -7.24
CA TYR A 17 5.80 5.75 -6.18
C TYR A 17 5.26 4.73 -5.19
N TYR A 18 5.67 4.84 -3.94
CA TYR A 18 5.25 3.96 -2.86
C TYR A 18 4.35 4.73 -1.90
N PRO A 19 3.04 4.45 -1.86
CA PRO A 19 2.19 5.00 -0.82
C PRO A 19 2.62 4.48 0.55
N GLN A 20 2.62 5.35 1.55
CA GLN A 20 3.00 5.00 2.90
C GLN A 20 2.01 5.57 3.91
N TYR A 21 1.90 4.91 5.04
CA TYR A 21 1.13 5.39 6.18
C TYR A 21 2.03 5.46 7.42
N LYS A 22 1.73 6.39 8.31
CA LYS A 22 2.46 6.53 9.56
C LYS A 22 1.71 5.78 10.66
N LYS A 23 2.39 4.82 11.28
CA LYS A 23 1.92 4.10 12.45
C LYS A 23 2.92 4.33 13.57
N PHE A 24 2.45 4.93 14.68
CA PHE A 24 3.33 5.40 15.77
C PHE A 24 4.37 6.40 15.25
N LEU A 25 5.65 6.07 15.36
CA LEU A 25 6.75 6.93 14.91
C LEU A 25 7.36 6.51 13.58
N PHE A 26 6.79 5.47 12.94
CA PHE A 26 7.39 4.87 11.76
C PHE A 26 6.50 5.00 10.53
N TRP A 27 7.12 5.25 9.37
CA TRP A 27 6.46 5.18 8.09
C TRP A 27 6.55 3.76 7.56
N ASN A 28 5.42 3.25 7.09
CA ASN A 28 5.30 1.89 6.58
C ASN A 28 4.75 1.89 5.16
N ASP A 29 5.28 1.01 4.31
CA ASP A 29 4.72 0.76 3.00
C ASP A 29 3.44 -0.07 3.13
N PHE A 30 2.46 0.21 2.24
CA PHE A 30 1.34 -0.72 2.09
C PHE A 30 1.85 -2.00 1.44
N ILE A 31 1.41 -3.13 1.94
CA ILE A 31 1.94 -4.44 1.57
C ILE A 31 0.85 -5.23 0.87
N ARG A 32 1.22 -5.85 -0.26
CA ARG A 32 0.38 -6.83 -0.94
C ARG A 32 0.92 -8.20 -0.64
N GLU A 33 0.06 -9.08 -0.16
CA GLU A 33 0.39 -10.48 0.03
C GLU A 33 0.26 -11.21 -1.30
N VAL A 34 1.34 -11.84 -1.75
CA VAL A 34 1.34 -12.66 -2.96
C VAL A 34 1.50 -14.11 -2.55
N ILE A 35 0.51 -14.92 -2.90
CA ILE A 35 0.58 -16.38 -2.70
C ILE A 35 1.09 -16.98 -4.00
N ASP A 36 2.27 -17.62 -3.95
CA ASP A 36 2.79 -18.34 -5.09
C ASP A 36 2.25 -19.78 -5.05
N LEU A 37 1.34 -20.08 -5.97
CA LEU A 37 0.68 -21.37 -6.04
C LEU A 37 1.58 -22.49 -6.62
N GLN A 38 2.77 -22.15 -7.09
CA GLN A 38 3.71 -23.13 -7.63
C GLN A 38 4.45 -23.94 -6.56
N TYR A 39 4.44 -23.45 -5.33
CA TYR A 39 5.09 -24.11 -4.22
C TYR A 39 4.06 -24.79 -3.33
N ILE A 40 4.31 -26.08 -3.05
CA ILE A 40 3.49 -26.87 -2.15
C ILE A 40 3.52 -26.28 -0.73
N TYR A 41 4.57 -25.58 -0.40
CA TYR A 41 4.70 -24.80 0.82
C TYR A 41 4.50 -23.32 0.45
N THR A 42 3.40 -22.75 0.90
CA THR A 42 3.08 -21.38 0.62
C THR A 42 4.03 -20.45 1.38
N ASP A 43 5.12 -20.07 0.74
CA ASP A 43 5.89 -18.94 1.20
C ASP A 43 5.14 -17.69 0.79
N LYS A 44 4.56 -17.01 1.78
CA LYS A 44 3.91 -15.74 1.57
C LYS A 44 4.97 -14.68 1.29
N LYS A 45 5.04 -14.22 0.06
CA LYS A 45 5.88 -13.08 -0.28
C LYS A 45 5.10 -11.79 -0.01
N LEU A 46 5.64 -10.97 0.87
CA LEU A 46 5.09 -9.64 1.14
C LEU A 46 5.81 -8.64 0.25
N ASN A 47 5.09 -8.09 -0.73
CA ASN A 47 5.62 -7.08 -1.63
C ASN A 47 5.00 -5.72 -1.32
N SER A 48 5.82 -4.68 -1.28
CA SER A 48 5.32 -3.31 -1.14
C SER A 48 4.49 -2.92 -2.35
N ILE A 49 3.36 -2.28 -2.10
CA ILE A 49 2.51 -1.75 -3.16
C ILE A 49 3.19 -0.53 -3.77
N SER A 50 3.34 -0.53 -5.09
CA SER A 50 3.99 0.56 -5.81
C SER A 50 3.26 0.87 -7.11
N PHE A 51 3.46 2.09 -7.61
CA PHE A 51 2.88 2.56 -8.85
C PHE A 51 3.93 3.29 -9.68
N TYR A 52 3.83 3.21 -10.99
CA TYR A 52 4.68 3.97 -11.90
C TYR A 52 4.12 5.36 -12.22
N ASN A 53 2.91 5.63 -11.78
CA ASN A 53 2.20 6.89 -12.02
C ASN A 53 1.81 7.53 -10.69
N LEU A 54 2.16 8.80 -10.53
CA LEU A 54 1.87 9.55 -9.29
C LEU A 54 0.36 9.64 -9.02
N ASP A 55 -0.45 9.81 -10.06
CA ASP A 55 -1.90 9.94 -9.89
C ASP A 55 -2.52 8.66 -9.34
N TYR A 56 -2.04 7.50 -9.75
CA TYR A 56 -2.50 6.23 -9.20
C TYR A 56 -2.14 6.09 -7.72
N ALA A 57 -0.95 6.52 -7.33
CA ALA A 57 -0.55 6.51 -5.92
C ALA A 57 -1.41 7.46 -5.09
N LYS A 58 -1.70 8.65 -5.59
CA LYS A 58 -2.60 9.61 -4.95
C LYS A 58 -4.00 9.06 -4.79
N ASN A 59 -4.53 8.42 -5.83
CA ASN A 59 -5.86 7.79 -5.80
C ASN A 59 -5.92 6.65 -4.79
N PHE A 60 -4.86 5.86 -4.69
CA PHE A 60 -4.77 4.80 -3.69
C PHE A 60 -4.89 5.37 -2.27
N ILE A 61 -4.15 6.43 -1.97
CA ILE A 61 -4.20 7.09 -0.66
C ILE A 61 -5.58 7.70 -0.42
N ALA A 62 -6.17 8.34 -1.42
CA ALA A 62 -7.51 8.93 -1.30
C ALA A 62 -8.56 7.87 -0.94
N LYS A 63 -8.48 6.69 -1.54
CA LYS A 63 -9.36 5.56 -1.20
C LYS A 63 -9.14 5.10 0.23
N LYS A 64 -7.89 5.01 0.69
CA LYS A 64 -7.59 4.62 2.07
C LYS A 64 -8.12 5.63 3.08
N LYS A 65 -7.99 6.92 2.79
CA LYS A 65 -8.57 7.98 3.63
C LYS A 65 -10.10 7.87 3.69
N ALA A 66 -10.74 7.61 2.55
CA ALA A 66 -12.19 7.44 2.50
C ALA A 66 -12.65 6.28 3.37
N TYR A 67 -11.95 5.14 3.31
CA TYR A 67 -12.27 3.99 4.16
C TYR A 67 -12.10 4.28 5.65
N SER A 68 -11.11 5.08 6.04
CA SER A 68 -10.91 5.43 7.44
C SER A 68 -12.00 6.34 8.00
N ASN A 69 -12.77 7.00 7.14
CA ASN A 69 -13.87 7.88 7.54
C ASN A 69 -15.21 7.16 7.65
N TYR A 70 -15.28 5.89 7.27
CA TYR A 70 -16.51 5.11 7.37
C TYR A 70 -16.64 4.48 8.75
N THR A 71 -17.84 4.59 9.30
CA THR A 71 -18.20 3.85 10.50
C THR A 71 -18.76 2.51 10.06
N CYS A 72 -18.08 1.42 10.42
CA CYS A 72 -18.59 0.09 10.15
C CYS A 72 -19.59 -0.32 11.24
N LYS A 73 -20.82 -0.59 10.85
CA LYS A 73 -21.81 -1.18 11.74
C LYS A 73 -22.05 -2.61 11.32
N TYR A 74 -21.96 -3.50 12.30
CA TYR A 74 -22.25 -4.90 12.08
C TYR A 74 -23.64 -5.20 12.61
N LEU A 75 -24.49 -5.75 11.73
CA LEU A 75 -25.82 -6.18 12.13
C LEU A 75 -25.69 -7.55 12.77
N LYS A 76 -26.14 -7.66 14.02
CA LYS A 76 -26.29 -8.97 14.66
C LYS A 76 -27.53 -9.64 14.10
N MET A 77 -27.33 -10.78 13.52
CA MET A 77 -28.42 -11.63 13.09
C MET A 77 -28.66 -12.75 14.09
#